data_8b35ab1badf6d1f92fd9b532588447bd
#
_entry.id   8b35ab1badf6d1f92fd9b532588447bd
#
_cell.length_a   1.000
_cell.length_b   1.000
_cell.length_c   1.000
_cell.angle_alpha   90.00
_cell.angle_beta   90.00
_cell.angle_gamma   90.00
#
_symmetry.space_group_name_H-M   'P 1'
#
loop_
_entity.id
_entity.type
_entity.pdbx_description
1 polymer ?
#
loop_
_entity_poly.entity_id
_entity_poly.type
_entity_poly.pdbx_seq_one_letter_code
_entity_poly.pdbx_strand_id
1 'polypeptide(L)'
;LGLAKSRELSTRMGPLDFELTQLMEQMQINGDDAAGQLDELLRISTELEGLQAKTAFRFGATGAYEAIVNQRIQILREMPWEGRQTLAEFMMRRFDPAMRTVKSTKTRLETMSERAMRASGLLRTRVDVDRSAQNQKLLESMNKRADLQLRLQQTVEGLSVVAISYYAVSLVSYLLYPLTGLTGTSKGILTAAVTLPVVLLVWWMVRRIRDHSQDER
;
A
#
# COMPACT_ATOMS: atom_id res chain seq x y z
N LEU A 1 -7.29 -42.85 14.42
CA LEU A 1 -6.30 -41.76 14.43
C LEU A 1 -6.85 -40.51 13.71
N GLY A 2 -7.42 -40.60 12.51
CA GLY A 2 -7.98 -39.46 11.75
C GLY A 2 -9.18 -38.78 12.45
N LEU A 3 -10.12 -39.54 12.99
CA LEU A 3 -11.31 -39.00 13.66
C LEU A 3 -10.98 -38.22 14.96
N ALA A 4 -10.03 -38.71 15.76
CA ALA A 4 -9.57 -38.01 16.96
C ALA A 4 -8.93 -36.65 16.58
N LYS A 5 -8.13 -36.64 15.51
CA LYS A 5 -7.49 -35.42 15.03
C LYS A 5 -8.48 -34.44 14.41
N SER A 6 -9.53 -34.94 13.73
CA SER A 6 -10.57 -34.05 13.20
C SER A 6 -11.39 -33.39 14.32
N ARG A 7 -11.63 -34.06 15.43
CA ARG A 7 -12.28 -33.45 16.59
C ARG A 7 -11.46 -32.38 17.26
N GLU A 8 -10.18 -32.67 17.51
CA GLU A 8 -9.21 -31.67 18.03
C GLU A 8 -9.15 -30.43 17.13
N LEU A 9 -9.07 -30.66 15.81
CA LEU A 9 -9.03 -29.60 14.83
C LEU A 9 -10.33 -28.77 14.83
N SER A 10 -11.49 -29.41 14.86
CA SER A 10 -12.79 -28.73 14.90
C SER A 10 -12.93 -27.81 16.12
N THR A 11 -12.40 -28.23 17.27
CA THR A 11 -12.37 -27.39 18.49
C THR A 11 -11.51 -26.14 18.31
N ARG A 12 -10.38 -26.24 17.60
CA ARG A 12 -9.50 -25.09 17.31
C ARG A 12 -10.03 -24.19 16.20
N MET A 13 -10.69 -24.76 15.21
CA MET A 13 -11.27 -24.02 14.09
C MET A 13 -12.48 -23.17 14.48
N GLY A 14 -13.25 -23.58 15.51
CA GLY A 14 -14.44 -22.86 15.93
C GLY A 14 -14.19 -21.37 16.25
N PRO A 15 -13.27 -21.06 17.18
CA PRO A 15 -12.91 -19.68 17.48
C PRO A 15 -12.39 -18.91 16.26
N LEU A 16 -11.51 -19.52 15.46
CA LEU A 16 -10.94 -18.88 14.26
C LEU A 16 -12.01 -18.56 13.19
N ASP A 17 -13.02 -19.44 13.03
CA ASP A 17 -14.13 -19.21 12.10
C ASP A 17 -14.99 -18.03 12.56
N PHE A 18 -15.20 -17.91 13.87
CA PHE A 18 -15.92 -16.79 14.45
C PHE A 18 -15.16 -15.47 14.28
N GLU A 19 -13.86 -15.44 14.64
CA GLU A 19 -13.00 -14.28 14.46
C GLU A 19 -12.92 -13.85 12.99
N LEU A 20 -12.73 -14.79 12.07
CA LEU A 20 -12.70 -14.53 10.64
C LEU A 20 -14.02 -13.93 10.14
N THR A 21 -15.15 -14.46 10.60
CA THR A 21 -16.47 -13.97 10.20
C THR A 21 -16.71 -12.56 10.74
N GLN A 22 -16.40 -12.32 12.01
CA GLN A 22 -16.53 -11.01 12.64
C GLN A 22 -15.64 -9.96 11.94
N LEU A 23 -14.41 -10.34 11.61
CA LEU A 23 -13.50 -9.46 10.89
C LEU A 23 -14.02 -9.11 9.49
N MET A 24 -14.57 -10.09 8.77
CA MET A 24 -15.18 -9.86 7.46
C MET A 24 -16.41 -8.94 7.52
N GLU A 25 -17.22 -9.02 8.58
CA GLU A 25 -18.33 -8.10 8.82
C GLU A 25 -17.82 -6.68 9.11
N GLN A 26 -16.78 -6.55 9.94
CA GLN A 26 -16.16 -5.27 10.23
C GLN A 26 -15.57 -4.61 8.98
N MET A 27 -14.96 -5.39 8.08
CA MET A 27 -14.46 -4.89 6.78
C MET A 27 -15.55 -4.27 5.90
N GLN A 28 -16.80 -4.73 6.02
CA GLN A 28 -17.92 -4.18 5.27
C GLN A 28 -18.46 -2.88 5.88
N ILE A 29 -18.42 -2.75 7.20
CA ILE A 29 -19.04 -1.64 7.95
C ILE A 29 -18.04 -0.51 8.19
N ASN A 30 -16.83 -0.83 8.64
CA ASN A 30 -15.81 0.14 9.08
C ASN A 30 -14.57 0.03 8.20
N GLY A 31 -14.45 0.97 7.25
CA GLY A 31 -13.30 1.03 6.35
C GLY A 31 -12.07 1.77 6.89
N ASP A 32 -12.14 2.34 8.09
CA ASP A 32 -11.12 3.29 8.56
C ASP A 32 -9.83 2.65 9.08
N ASP A 33 -9.85 1.37 9.50
CA ASP A 33 -8.67 0.65 10.02
C ASP A 33 -8.30 -0.57 9.17
N ALA A 34 -8.11 -0.35 7.88
CA ALA A 34 -7.74 -1.43 6.95
C ALA A 34 -6.37 -2.07 7.30
N ALA A 35 -5.44 -1.31 7.88
CA ALA A 35 -4.12 -1.83 8.26
C ALA A 35 -4.19 -2.76 9.47
N GLY A 36 -4.90 -2.39 10.53
CA GLY A 36 -5.10 -3.25 11.71
C GLY A 36 -5.91 -4.51 11.38
N GLN A 37 -6.94 -4.38 10.54
CA GLN A 37 -7.71 -5.52 10.03
C GLN A 37 -6.85 -6.47 9.19
N LEU A 38 -5.90 -5.95 8.40
CA LEU A 38 -4.97 -6.77 7.63
C LEU A 38 -4.04 -7.57 8.52
N ASP A 39 -3.48 -6.97 9.57
CA ASP A 39 -2.58 -7.65 10.50
C ASP A 39 -3.30 -8.78 11.24
N GLU A 40 -4.53 -8.56 11.69
CA GLU A 40 -5.35 -9.58 12.34
C GLU A 40 -5.70 -10.73 11.38
N LEU A 41 -6.02 -10.40 10.13
CA LEU A 41 -6.31 -11.40 9.10
C LEU A 41 -5.07 -12.23 8.74
N LEU A 42 -3.88 -11.63 8.72
CA LEU A 42 -2.63 -12.34 8.52
C LEU A 42 -2.32 -13.29 9.68
N ARG A 43 -2.63 -12.90 10.92
CA ARG A 43 -2.53 -13.76 12.10
C ARG A 43 -3.42 -15.00 11.96
N ILE A 44 -4.70 -14.80 11.63
CA ILE A 44 -5.66 -15.90 11.42
C ILE A 44 -5.21 -16.82 10.27
N SER A 45 -4.76 -16.23 9.14
CA SER A 45 -4.27 -16.99 7.98
C SER A 45 -3.07 -17.86 8.34
N THR A 46 -2.11 -17.31 9.10
CA THR A 46 -0.92 -18.04 9.55
C THR A 46 -1.29 -19.22 10.46
N GLU A 47 -2.26 -19.03 11.35
CA GLU A 47 -2.72 -20.09 12.24
C GLU A 47 -3.45 -21.20 11.46
N LEU A 48 -4.32 -20.84 10.51
CA LEU A 48 -5.00 -21.79 9.63
C LEU A 48 -4.00 -22.59 8.79
N GLU A 49 -2.99 -21.95 8.22
CA GLU A 49 -1.92 -22.60 7.46
C GLU A 49 -1.11 -23.56 8.35
N GLY A 50 -0.79 -23.16 9.57
CA GLY A 50 -0.13 -24.01 10.56
C GLY A 50 -0.97 -25.25 10.91
N LEU A 51 -2.30 -25.12 11.03
CA LEU A 51 -3.20 -26.25 11.25
C LEU A 51 -3.24 -27.16 10.02
N GLN A 52 -3.29 -26.60 8.82
CA GLN A 52 -3.28 -27.33 7.56
C GLN A 52 -1.99 -28.15 7.39
N ALA A 53 -0.85 -27.54 7.59
CA ALA A 53 0.46 -28.21 7.51
C ALA A 53 0.57 -29.36 8.49
N LYS A 54 0.15 -29.18 9.76
CA LYS A 54 0.19 -30.20 10.81
C LYS A 54 -0.75 -31.39 10.55
N THR A 55 -1.81 -31.20 9.76
CA THR A 55 -2.84 -32.22 9.55
C THR A 55 -2.81 -32.85 8.15
N ALA A 56 -2.18 -32.19 7.17
CA ALA A 56 -2.13 -32.63 5.77
C ALA A 56 -1.69 -34.09 5.59
N PHE A 57 -0.57 -34.47 6.20
CA PHE A 57 -0.06 -35.84 6.11
C PHE A 57 -1.05 -36.86 6.68
N ARG A 58 -1.64 -36.57 7.84
CA ARG A 58 -2.57 -37.48 8.52
C ARG A 58 -3.89 -37.63 7.74
N PHE A 59 -4.42 -36.56 7.19
CA PHE A 59 -5.61 -36.62 6.37
C PHE A 59 -5.37 -37.33 5.04
N GLY A 60 -4.20 -37.09 4.41
CA GLY A 60 -3.78 -37.83 3.22
C GLY A 60 -3.68 -39.33 3.50
N ALA A 61 -2.97 -39.73 4.57
CA ALA A 61 -2.84 -41.12 4.97
C ALA A 61 -4.22 -41.75 5.31
N THR A 62 -5.12 -41.01 5.99
CA THR A 62 -6.47 -41.49 6.30
C THR A 62 -7.29 -41.80 5.05
N GLY A 63 -7.19 -40.92 4.01
CA GLY A 63 -7.80 -41.14 2.72
C GLY A 63 -7.24 -42.35 1.96
N ALA A 64 -5.91 -42.54 2.02
CA ALA A 64 -5.29 -43.73 1.42
C ALA A 64 -5.75 -45.02 2.11
N TYR A 65 -5.83 -45.06 3.46
CA TYR A 65 -6.35 -46.18 4.18
C TYR A 65 -7.83 -46.45 3.87
N GLU A 66 -8.65 -45.42 3.72
CA GLU A 66 -10.05 -45.57 3.29
C GLU A 66 -10.14 -46.28 1.93
N ALA A 67 -9.33 -45.87 0.95
CA ALA A 67 -9.29 -46.51 -0.35
C ALA A 67 -8.90 -47.98 -0.26
N ILE A 68 -7.87 -48.31 0.54
CA ILE A 68 -7.44 -49.72 0.75
C ILE A 68 -8.54 -50.55 1.41
N VAL A 69 -9.23 -50.02 2.46
CA VAL A 69 -10.31 -50.72 3.13
C VAL A 69 -11.44 -51.00 2.15
N ASN A 70 -11.89 -50.01 1.39
CA ASN A 70 -12.95 -50.19 0.40
C ASN A 70 -12.59 -51.21 -0.69
N GLN A 71 -11.34 -51.16 -1.17
CA GLN A 71 -10.83 -52.14 -2.14
C GLN A 71 -10.85 -53.59 -1.55
N ARG A 72 -10.42 -53.75 -0.30
CA ARG A 72 -10.42 -55.07 0.37
C ARG A 72 -11.82 -55.61 0.56
N ILE A 73 -12.78 -54.77 0.95
CA ILE A 73 -14.18 -55.15 1.08
C ILE A 73 -14.74 -55.65 -0.28
N GLN A 74 -14.44 -54.94 -1.36
CA GLN A 74 -14.87 -55.34 -2.72
C GLN A 74 -14.27 -56.69 -3.14
N ILE A 75 -12.99 -56.96 -2.84
CA ILE A 75 -12.32 -58.22 -3.19
C ILE A 75 -12.91 -59.40 -2.45
N LEU A 76 -13.41 -59.23 -1.20
CA LEU A 76 -14.01 -60.29 -0.40
C LEU A 76 -15.28 -60.90 -1.02
N ARG A 77 -15.98 -60.15 -1.90
CA ARG A 77 -17.20 -60.61 -2.58
C ARG A 77 -18.17 -61.28 -1.60
N GLU A 78 -18.41 -60.67 -0.46
CA GLU A 78 -19.22 -61.21 0.62
C GLU A 78 -20.67 -61.49 0.16
N MET A 79 -21.21 -62.65 0.60
CA MET A 79 -22.61 -62.98 0.43
C MET A 79 -23.28 -63.07 1.82
N PRO A 80 -24.48 -62.50 1.98
CA PRO A 80 -25.22 -62.61 3.24
C PRO A 80 -25.47 -64.07 3.59
N TRP A 81 -25.19 -64.46 4.82
CA TRP A 81 -25.45 -65.79 5.35
C TRP A 81 -26.54 -65.72 6.42
N GLU A 82 -27.61 -66.46 6.26
CA GLU A 82 -28.76 -66.55 7.22
C GLU A 82 -29.24 -65.15 7.68
N GLY A 83 -29.28 -64.15 6.84
CA GLY A 83 -29.72 -62.79 7.19
C GLY A 83 -28.76 -62.00 8.11
N ARG A 84 -27.56 -62.54 8.35
CA ARG A 84 -26.54 -61.86 9.17
C ARG A 84 -25.87 -60.72 8.37
N GLN A 85 -25.49 -59.70 9.13
CA GLN A 85 -24.80 -58.52 8.57
C GLN A 85 -23.43 -58.89 8.00
N THR A 86 -23.15 -58.45 6.78
CA THR A 86 -21.84 -58.59 6.14
C THR A 86 -20.82 -57.59 6.74
N LEU A 87 -19.53 -57.84 6.54
CA LEU A 87 -18.48 -56.88 6.92
C LEU A 87 -18.62 -55.54 6.16
N ALA A 88 -19.01 -55.62 4.91
CA ALA A 88 -19.30 -54.43 4.10
C ALA A 88 -20.36 -53.54 4.74
N GLU A 89 -21.52 -54.13 5.13
CA GLU A 89 -22.61 -53.40 5.80
C GLU A 89 -22.18 -52.84 7.17
N PHE A 90 -21.42 -53.61 7.95
CA PHE A 90 -20.86 -53.16 9.22
C PHE A 90 -19.94 -51.94 9.03
N MET A 91 -19.05 -51.99 8.04
CA MET A 91 -18.12 -50.89 7.73
C MET A 91 -18.86 -49.65 7.21
N MET A 92 -19.86 -49.82 6.34
CA MET A 92 -20.69 -48.71 5.87
C MET A 92 -21.41 -47.99 7.02
N ARG A 93 -21.87 -48.71 8.03
CA ARG A 93 -22.57 -48.11 9.19
C ARG A 93 -21.64 -47.41 10.18
N ARG A 94 -20.41 -47.83 10.31
CA ARG A 94 -19.49 -47.37 11.36
C ARG A 94 -18.30 -46.60 10.86
N PHE A 95 -17.70 -47.03 9.77
CA PHE A 95 -16.49 -46.45 9.19
C PHE A 95 -16.83 -45.25 8.31
N ASP A 96 -17.82 -45.35 7.44
CA ASP A 96 -18.19 -44.28 6.54
C ASP A 96 -18.56 -42.95 7.25
N PRO A 97 -19.38 -42.94 8.32
CA PRO A 97 -19.66 -41.68 9.03
C PRO A 97 -18.40 -41.05 9.63
N ALA A 98 -17.47 -41.86 10.12
CA ALA A 98 -16.18 -41.35 10.63
C ALA A 98 -15.33 -40.71 9.51
N MET A 99 -15.29 -41.34 8.33
CA MET A 99 -14.58 -40.83 7.16
C MET A 99 -15.22 -39.56 6.61
N ARG A 100 -16.54 -39.48 6.59
CA ARG A 100 -17.27 -38.24 6.22
C ARG A 100 -16.91 -37.10 7.16
N THR A 101 -16.83 -37.35 8.47
CA THR A 101 -16.42 -36.34 9.45
C THR A 101 -14.98 -35.83 9.17
N VAL A 102 -14.06 -36.76 8.87
CA VAL A 102 -12.66 -36.38 8.54
C VAL A 102 -12.61 -35.51 7.26
N LYS A 103 -13.31 -35.93 6.20
CA LYS A 103 -13.38 -35.20 4.93
C LYS A 103 -14.02 -33.83 5.12
N SER A 104 -15.15 -33.75 5.82
CA SER A 104 -15.85 -32.50 6.12
C SER A 104 -14.97 -31.53 6.89
N THR A 105 -14.22 -32.00 7.90
CA THR A 105 -13.29 -31.17 8.68
C THR A 105 -12.15 -30.65 7.80
N LYS A 106 -11.59 -31.50 6.94
CA LYS A 106 -10.55 -31.11 5.98
C LYS A 106 -11.06 -30.01 5.04
N THR A 107 -12.20 -30.24 4.39
CA THR A 107 -12.81 -29.27 3.46
C THR A 107 -13.13 -27.94 4.16
N ARG A 108 -13.62 -28.00 5.40
CA ARG A 108 -13.89 -26.78 6.18
C ARG A 108 -12.61 -25.98 6.42
N LEU A 109 -11.50 -26.63 6.80
CA LEU A 109 -10.22 -25.98 6.99
C LEU A 109 -9.72 -25.32 5.69
N GLU A 110 -9.80 -26.03 4.57
CA GLU A 110 -9.43 -25.54 3.24
C GLU A 110 -10.26 -24.29 2.86
N THR A 111 -11.59 -24.38 3.05
CA THR A 111 -12.50 -23.27 2.78
C THR A 111 -12.20 -22.03 3.65
N MET A 112 -11.90 -22.24 4.94
CA MET A 112 -11.54 -21.13 5.83
C MET A 112 -10.22 -20.47 5.39
N SER A 113 -9.19 -21.27 5.04
CA SER A 113 -7.92 -20.76 4.54
C SER A 113 -8.09 -19.95 3.25
N GLU A 114 -8.90 -20.45 2.32
CA GLU A 114 -9.22 -19.72 1.08
C GLU A 114 -9.98 -18.41 1.34
N ARG A 115 -10.94 -18.41 2.28
CA ARG A 115 -11.66 -17.20 2.68
C ARG A 115 -10.71 -16.15 3.26
N ALA A 116 -9.82 -16.57 4.15
CA ALA A 116 -8.82 -15.71 4.76
C ALA A 116 -7.85 -15.13 3.71
N MET A 117 -7.36 -15.95 2.77
CA MET A 117 -6.50 -15.48 1.68
C MET A 117 -7.19 -14.46 0.77
N ARG A 118 -8.45 -14.74 0.37
CA ARG A 118 -9.21 -13.77 -0.46
C ARG A 118 -9.42 -12.45 0.26
N ALA A 119 -9.80 -12.50 1.54
CA ALA A 119 -9.99 -11.29 2.34
C ALA A 119 -8.69 -10.50 2.53
N SER A 120 -7.55 -11.18 2.76
CA SER A 120 -6.23 -10.56 2.83
C SER A 120 -5.84 -9.85 1.53
N GLY A 121 -6.13 -10.45 0.38
CA GLY A 121 -5.90 -9.83 -0.92
C GLY A 121 -6.69 -8.53 -1.12
N LEU A 122 -7.96 -8.53 -0.72
CA LEU A 122 -8.83 -7.34 -0.79
C LEU A 122 -8.34 -6.21 0.13
N LEU A 123 -8.01 -6.54 1.39
CA LEU A 123 -7.51 -5.55 2.35
C LEU A 123 -6.16 -4.98 1.93
N ARG A 124 -5.26 -5.82 1.43
CA ARG A 124 -3.96 -5.36 0.91
C ARG A 124 -4.15 -4.34 -0.20
N THR A 125 -5.03 -4.64 -1.16
CA THR A 125 -5.33 -3.70 -2.24
C THR A 125 -5.88 -2.38 -1.70
N ARG A 126 -6.75 -2.43 -0.69
CA ARG A 126 -7.32 -1.23 -0.05
C ARG A 126 -6.23 -0.40 0.64
N VAL A 127 -5.38 -1.03 1.44
CA VAL A 127 -4.24 -0.37 2.11
C VAL A 127 -3.30 0.29 1.09
N ASP A 128 -3.02 -0.38 -0.03
CA ASP A 128 -2.17 0.16 -1.10
C ASP A 128 -2.81 1.38 -1.78
N VAL A 129 -4.13 1.36 -2.00
CA VAL A 129 -4.88 2.50 -2.53
C VAL A 129 -4.86 3.68 -1.56
N ASP A 130 -5.10 3.45 -0.27
CA ASP A 130 -5.09 4.50 0.76
C ASP A 130 -3.70 5.13 0.90
N ARG A 131 -2.64 4.33 0.89
CA ARG A 131 -1.25 4.81 0.87
C ARG A 131 -0.94 5.65 -0.37
N SER A 132 -1.41 5.21 -1.54
CA SER A 132 -1.22 5.95 -2.79
C SER A 132 -1.93 7.30 -2.75
N ALA A 133 -3.16 7.35 -2.23
CA ALA A 133 -3.91 8.59 -2.05
C ALA A 133 -3.23 9.56 -1.05
N GLN A 134 -2.66 9.03 0.05
CA GLN A 134 -1.88 9.84 0.99
C GLN A 134 -0.61 10.40 0.35
N ASN A 135 0.14 9.56 -0.40
CA ASN A 135 1.34 9.99 -1.12
C ASN A 135 1.01 11.08 -2.14
N GLN A 136 -0.11 10.96 -2.87
CA GLN A 136 -0.54 11.96 -3.83
C GLN A 136 -0.84 13.31 -3.15
N LYS A 137 -1.52 13.31 -2.00
CA LYS A 137 -1.77 14.51 -1.20
C LYS A 137 -0.47 15.15 -0.71
N LEU A 138 0.51 14.34 -0.30
CA LEU A 138 1.83 14.82 0.10
C LEU A 138 2.56 15.50 -1.07
N LEU A 139 2.59 14.84 -2.23
CA LEU A 139 3.21 15.40 -3.44
C LEU A 139 2.53 16.71 -3.88
N GLU A 140 1.21 16.78 -3.81
CA GLU A 140 0.46 18.01 -4.11
C GLU A 140 0.82 19.13 -3.13
N SER A 141 0.94 18.83 -1.84
CA SER A 141 1.36 19.80 -0.83
C SER A 141 2.80 20.29 -1.04
N MET A 142 3.70 19.39 -1.46
CA MET A 142 5.08 19.73 -1.80
C MET A 142 5.16 20.61 -3.04
N ASN A 143 4.38 20.31 -4.08
CA ASN A 143 4.30 21.16 -5.29
C ASN A 143 3.80 22.56 -4.95
N LYS A 144 2.74 22.69 -4.13
CA LYS A 144 2.26 24.01 -3.67
C LYS A 144 3.32 24.80 -2.92
N ARG A 145 4.11 24.12 -2.06
CA ARG A 145 5.23 24.79 -1.36
C ARG A 145 6.34 25.20 -2.30
N ALA A 146 6.68 24.38 -3.29
CA ALA A 146 7.66 24.72 -4.32
C ALA A 146 7.21 25.93 -5.15
N ASP A 147 5.94 25.99 -5.57
CA ASP A 147 5.37 27.13 -6.29
C ASP A 147 5.41 28.43 -5.46
N LEU A 148 5.07 28.35 -4.18
CA LEU A 148 5.18 29.50 -3.28
C LEU A 148 6.62 29.97 -3.12
N GLN A 149 7.57 29.04 -3.00
CA GLN A 149 8.98 29.35 -2.90
C GLN A 149 9.50 30.04 -4.16
N LEU A 150 9.11 29.55 -5.34
CA LEU A 150 9.46 30.19 -6.62
C LEU A 150 8.87 31.60 -6.73
N ARG A 151 7.62 31.80 -6.34
CA ARG A 151 6.99 33.16 -6.33
C ARG A 151 7.70 34.11 -5.36
N LEU A 152 8.07 33.65 -4.16
CA LEU A 152 8.83 34.43 -3.22
C LEU A 152 10.21 34.82 -3.79
N GLN A 153 10.91 33.87 -4.42
CA GLN A 153 12.18 34.09 -5.06
C GLN A 153 12.07 35.14 -6.18
N GLN A 154 11.05 35.04 -7.03
CA GLN A 154 10.78 36.03 -8.10
C GLN A 154 10.49 37.42 -7.53
N THR A 155 9.74 37.51 -6.43
CA THR A 155 9.45 38.78 -5.77
C THR A 155 10.73 39.42 -5.20
N VAL A 156 11.55 38.63 -4.51
CA VAL A 156 12.84 39.11 -3.96
C VAL A 156 13.80 39.54 -5.09
N GLU A 157 13.85 38.77 -6.16
CA GLU A 157 14.66 39.10 -7.34
C GLU A 157 14.20 40.43 -7.96
N GLY A 158 12.90 40.62 -8.16
CA GLY A 158 12.35 41.88 -8.65
C GLY A 158 12.69 43.09 -7.78
N LEU A 159 12.57 42.91 -6.45
CA LEU A 159 12.93 43.96 -5.50
C LEU A 159 14.44 44.28 -5.54
N SER A 160 15.28 43.24 -5.67
CA SER A 160 16.74 43.38 -5.78
C SER A 160 17.14 44.16 -7.03
N VAL A 161 16.48 43.95 -8.16
CA VAL A 161 16.70 44.71 -9.40
C VAL A 161 16.45 46.20 -9.16
N VAL A 162 15.35 46.56 -8.50
CA VAL A 162 15.03 47.96 -8.19
C VAL A 162 16.08 48.57 -7.25
N ALA A 163 16.46 47.87 -6.21
CA ALA A 163 17.46 48.36 -5.25
C ALA A 163 18.82 48.54 -5.91
N ILE A 164 19.29 47.55 -6.66
CA ILE A 164 20.58 47.63 -7.38
C ILE A 164 20.57 48.76 -8.40
N SER A 165 19.47 48.93 -9.15
CA SER A 165 19.33 50.03 -10.11
C SER A 165 19.38 51.38 -9.43
N TYR A 166 18.74 51.57 -8.29
CA TYR A 166 18.77 52.79 -7.51
C TYR A 166 20.21 53.14 -7.05
N TYR A 167 20.94 52.16 -6.49
CA TYR A 167 22.31 52.37 -6.08
C TYR A 167 23.26 52.63 -7.27
N ALA A 168 23.06 51.90 -8.37
CA ALA A 168 23.85 52.10 -9.58
C ALA A 168 23.67 53.51 -10.14
N VAL A 169 22.44 54.00 -10.27
CA VAL A 169 22.13 55.37 -10.70
C VAL A 169 22.75 56.40 -9.77
N SER A 170 22.65 56.19 -8.44
CA SER A 170 23.24 57.08 -7.45
C SER A 170 24.76 57.17 -7.57
N LEU A 171 25.43 56.01 -7.70
CA LEU A 171 26.90 55.94 -7.89
C LEU A 171 27.37 56.64 -9.16
N VAL A 172 26.70 56.34 -10.28
CA VAL A 172 27.05 57.01 -11.58
C VAL A 172 26.80 58.51 -11.50
N SER A 173 25.71 58.95 -10.84
CA SER A 173 25.42 60.36 -10.63
C SER A 173 26.53 61.06 -9.78
N TYR A 174 27.03 60.42 -8.74
CA TYR A 174 28.14 60.93 -7.92
C TYR A 174 29.46 61.02 -8.74
N LEU A 175 29.73 60.01 -9.59
CA LEU A 175 30.93 59.96 -10.40
C LEU A 175 30.95 61.06 -11.49
N LEU A 176 29.76 61.39 -12.04
CA LEU A 176 29.57 62.40 -13.04
C LEU A 176 29.45 63.86 -12.48
N TYR A 177 29.32 63.96 -11.14
CA TYR A 177 29.19 65.30 -10.49
C TYR A 177 30.27 66.30 -10.82
N PRO A 178 31.61 65.98 -10.89
CA PRO A 178 32.64 66.94 -11.24
C PRO A 178 32.52 67.39 -12.69
N LEU A 179 31.94 66.60 -13.61
CA LEU A 179 31.77 66.95 -15.00
C LEU A 179 30.69 68.05 -15.24
N THR A 180 29.74 68.21 -14.31
CA THR A 180 28.70 69.24 -14.41
C THR A 180 29.25 70.66 -14.37
N GLY A 181 30.45 70.89 -13.73
CA GLY A 181 31.16 72.14 -13.71
C GLY A 181 31.81 72.54 -15.05
N LEU A 182 32.06 71.54 -15.90
CA LEU A 182 32.68 71.72 -17.21
C LEU A 182 31.68 71.95 -18.36
N THR A 183 30.47 71.36 -18.23
CA THR A 183 29.48 71.33 -19.33
C THR A 183 28.29 72.29 -19.15
N GLY A 184 28.19 72.99 -18.03
CA GLY A 184 27.12 73.95 -17.74
C GLY A 184 25.71 73.40 -17.72
N THR A 185 25.54 72.03 -17.70
CA THR A 185 24.28 71.35 -17.82
C THR A 185 23.61 71.18 -16.41
N SER A 186 22.30 71.37 -16.35
CA SER A 186 21.49 71.16 -15.11
C SER A 186 21.62 69.73 -14.59
N LYS A 187 21.85 69.57 -13.27
CA LYS A 187 21.93 68.27 -12.57
C LYS A 187 20.77 67.30 -12.92
N GLY A 188 19.57 67.82 -13.10
CA GLY A 188 18.38 67.00 -13.40
C GLY A 188 18.43 66.35 -14.79
N ILE A 189 18.96 67.07 -15.79
CA ILE A 189 19.06 66.54 -17.15
C ILE A 189 20.11 65.41 -17.22
N LEU A 190 21.23 65.57 -16.52
CA LEU A 190 22.30 64.56 -16.49
C LEU A 190 21.86 63.31 -15.78
N THR A 191 21.17 63.44 -14.64
CA THR A 191 20.62 62.29 -13.92
C THR A 191 19.57 61.56 -14.74
N ALA A 192 18.64 62.23 -15.40
CA ALA A 192 17.65 61.64 -16.26
C ALA A 192 18.25 60.88 -17.47
N ALA A 193 19.28 61.44 -18.08
CA ALA A 193 19.97 60.83 -19.23
C ALA A 193 20.74 59.55 -18.83
N VAL A 194 21.24 59.46 -17.60
CA VAL A 194 21.99 58.31 -17.08
C VAL A 194 21.06 57.22 -16.54
N THR A 195 19.89 57.57 -16.00
CA THR A 195 18.95 56.61 -15.38
C THR A 195 18.49 55.55 -16.38
N LEU A 196 18.12 55.94 -17.59
CA LEU A 196 17.60 55.00 -18.60
C LEU A 196 18.63 53.93 -19.02
N PRO A 197 19.89 54.27 -19.41
CA PRO A 197 20.88 53.25 -19.79
C PRO A 197 21.31 52.38 -18.61
N VAL A 198 21.42 52.92 -17.39
CA VAL A 198 21.80 52.16 -16.20
C VAL A 198 20.74 51.15 -15.84
N VAL A 199 19.48 51.53 -15.83
CA VAL A 199 18.36 50.59 -15.54
C VAL A 199 18.29 49.50 -16.60
N LEU A 200 18.45 49.83 -17.89
CA LEU A 200 18.49 48.84 -18.97
C LEU A 200 19.67 47.87 -18.85
N LEU A 201 20.84 48.34 -18.44
CA LEU A 201 22.05 47.55 -18.28
C LEU A 201 21.87 46.59 -17.09
N VAL A 202 21.37 47.07 -15.95
CA VAL A 202 21.07 46.22 -14.78
C VAL A 202 20.01 45.16 -15.11
N TRP A 203 18.93 45.57 -15.78
CA TRP A 203 17.90 44.62 -16.22
C TRP A 203 18.44 43.57 -17.17
N TRP A 204 19.29 43.96 -18.15
CA TRP A 204 19.90 43.03 -19.08
C TRP A 204 20.86 42.07 -18.38
N MET A 205 21.68 42.59 -17.43
CA MET A 205 22.62 41.79 -16.65
C MET A 205 21.89 40.74 -15.79
N VAL A 206 20.83 41.12 -15.08
CA VAL A 206 20.02 40.22 -14.27
C VAL A 206 19.36 39.17 -15.15
N ARG A 207 18.81 39.57 -16.29
CA ARG A 207 18.22 38.65 -17.25
C ARG A 207 19.22 37.64 -17.78
N ARG A 208 20.44 38.07 -18.10
CA ARG A 208 21.51 37.19 -18.58
C ARG A 208 21.97 36.18 -17.54
N ILE A 209 22.07 36.57 -16.28
CA ILE A 209 22.37 35.65 -15.15
C ILE A 209 21.27 34.59 -14.98
N ARG A 210 20.03 34.99 -15.10
CA ARG A 210 18.89 34.08 -15.02
C ARG A 210 18.88 33.03 -16.12
N ASP A 211 19.14 33.45 -17.36
CA ASP A 211 19.15 32.54 -18.52
C ASP A 211 20.29 31.50 -18.40
N HIS A 212 21.43 31.88 -17.80
CA HIS A 212 22.55 30.95 -17.57
C HIS A 212 22.32 29.95 -16.46
N SER A 213 21.51 30.28 -15.45
CA SER A 213 21.19 29.37 -14.35
C SER A 213 20.06 28.38 -14.69
N GLN A 214 19.38 28.51 -15.82
CA GLN A 214 18.38 27.54 -16.33
C GLN A 214 18.98 26.46 -17.23
N ASP A 215 20.16 26.70 -17.83
CA ASP A 215 20.85 25.74 -18.70
C ASP A 215 21.62 24.63 -17.91
N GLU A 216 21.81 24.79 -16.59
CA GLU A 216 22.49 23.79 -15.75
C GLU A 216 21.54 22.82 -15.00
N ARG A 217 20.23 22.78 -15.32
CA ARG A 217 19.29 21.83 -14.78
C ARG A 217 18.63 21.00 -15.88
#